data_444a0d07060de0799a45d17ed86899db
#
_entry.id   444a0d07060de0799a45d17ed86899db
#
_cell.length_a   1.000
_cell.length_b   1.000
_cell.length_c   1.000
_cell.angle_alpha   90.00
_cell.angle_beta   90.00
_cell.angle_gamma   90.00
#
_symmetry.space_group_name_H-M   'P 1'
#
loop_
_entity.id
_entity.type
_entity.pdbx_description
1 polymer ?
#
loop_
_entity_poly.entity_id
_entity_poly.type
_entity_poly.pdbx_seq_one_letter_code
_entity_poly.pdbx_strand_id
1 'polypeptide(L)'
;MSLDLLPTFIRDHYEVHELKHACAILNQDFPAEWNDVCEVLTQFRLKRSWLAVGGGRKSKVAESLDGALGRRGWAEKGFDTKVVVDQESLDSPTHKVDCFKNRIALEIEWNNKDPFFDRDLNNFRLLFDLRVVSVGIIITRCDELQDIFDDLGRGLSYGSSTTHMSKLLPKIQGGSGGGCPLLVLGIRKSLFEED
;
A
#
# COMPACT_ATOMS: atom_id res chain seq x y z
N MET A 1 9.46 -2.99 19.78
CA MET A 1 8.47 -2.37 18.84
C MET A 1 7.86 -3.50 18.04
N SER A 2 6.59 -3.40 17.63
CA SER A 2 5.91 -4.49 16.91
C SER A 2 6.50 -4.80 15.52
N LEU A 3 7.39 -3.95 15.00
CA LEU A 3 8.16 -4.23 13.78
C LEU A 3 9.05 -5.48 13.87
N ASP A 4 9.43 -5.90 15.09
CA ASP A 4 10.21 -7.13 15.29
C ASP A 4 9.40 -8.41 14.96
N LEU A 5 8.07 -8.29 14.82
CA LEU A 5 7.19 -9.36 14.35
C LEU A 5 7.33 -9.64 12.85
N LEU A 6 7.84 -8.67 12.08
CA LEU A 6 8.07 -8.85 10.66
C LEU A 6 9.24 -9.82 10.40
N PRO A 7 9.15 -10.67 9.37
CA PRO A 7 10.28 -11.46 8.90
C PRO A 7 11.52 -10.59 8.66
N THR A 8 12.70 -11.11 8.99
CA THR A 8 13.97 -10.41 8.81
C THR A 8 14.14 -9.91 7.37
N PHE A 9 13.80 -10.76 6.39
CA PHE A 9 13.84 -10.37 4.98
C PHE A 9 13.06 -9.07 4.69
N ILE A 10 11.85 -8.92 5.23
CA ILE A 10 11.04 -7.71 5.01
C ILE A 10 11.69 -6.50 5.67
N ARG A 11 12.21 -6.65 6.89
CA ARG A 11 12.90 -5.56 7.59
C ARG A 11 14.17 -5.09 6.86
N ASP A 12 14.85 -5.99 6.18
CA ASP A 12 16.10 -5.70 5.47
C ASP A 12 15.86 -5.10 4.08
N HIS A 13 14.79 -5.54 3.40
CA HIS A 13 14.55 -5.21 1.99
C HIS A 13 13.39 -4.23 1.74
N TYR A 14 12.69 -3.82 2.78
CA TYR A 14 11.65 -2.79 2.71
C TYR A 14 11.92 -1.67 3.72
N GLU A 15 11.58 -0.46 3.36
CA GLU A 15 11.45 0.63 4.34
C GLU A 15 10.09 0.49 5.01
N VAL A 16 10.08 0.26 6.32
CA VAL A 16 8.85 -0.05 7.05
C VAL A 16 8.51 1.03 8.05
N HIS A 17 7.27 1.51 8.00
CA HIS A 17 6.71 2.41 8.99
C HIS A 17 5.39 1.84 9.53
N GLU A 18 5.24 1.91 10.83
CA GLU A 18 4.06 1.42 11.54
C GLU A 18 3.44 2.53 12.37
N LEU A 19 2.12 2.65 12.31
CA LEU A 19 1.33 3.51 13.18
C LEU A 19 0.30 2.67 13.95
N LYS A 20 0.10 3.04 15.23
CA LYS A 20 -0.96 2.49 16.09
C LYS A 20 -0.93 0.96 16.17
N HIS A 21 0.28 0.38 16.28
CA HIS A 21 0.50 -1.06 16.49
C HIS A 21 -0.08 -1.95 15.38
N ALA A 22 -0.08 -1.49 14.13
CA ALA A 22 -0.64 -2.23 12.99
C ALA A 22 -0.07 -3.64 12.86
N CYS A 23 1.26 -3.82 13.03
CA CYS A 23 1.88 -5.15 12.97
C CYS A 23 1.39 -6.09 14.08
N ALA A 24 1.21 -5.56 15.30
CA ALA A 24 0.70 -6.37 16.41
C ALA A 24 -0.75 -6.81 16.16
N ILE A 25 -1.61 -5.89 15.69
CA ILE A 25 -3.01 -6.19 15.34
C ILE A 25 -3.05 -7.22 14.21
N LEU A 26 -2.28 -7.01 13.14
CA LEU A 26 -2.23 -7.96 12.02
C LEU A 26 -1.77 -9.35 12.47
N ASN A 27 -0.68 -9.42 13.23
CA ASN A 27 -0.12 -10.69 13.67
C ASN A 27 -1.04 -11.45 14.62
N GLN A 28 -1.75 -10.77 15.54
CA GLN A 28 -2.57 -11.41 16.58
C GLN A 28 -4.02 -11.64 16.14
N ASP A 29 -4.64 -10.64 15.53
CA ASP A 29 -6.08 -10.68 15.22
C ASP A 29 -6.36 -11.16 13.78
N PHE A 30 -5.38 -11.05 12.86
CA PHE A 30 -5.49 -11.38 11.44
C PHE A 30 -4.29 -12.21 10.95
N PRO A 31 -3.95 -13.34 11.62
CA PRO A 31 -2.72 -14.09 11.32
C PRO A 31 -2.68 -14.68 9.89
N ALA A 32 -3.83 -14.99 9.30
CA ALA A 32 -3.89 -15.49 7.92
C ALA A 32 -3.53 -14.38 6.92
N GLU A 33 -4.10 -13.18 7.08
CA GLU A 33 -3.83 -12.01 6.24
C GLU A 33 -2.39 -11.52 6.44
N TRP A 34 -1.89 -11.56 7.67
CA TRP A 34 -0.50 -11.25 7.99
C TRP A 34 0.47 -12.18 7.26
N ASN A 35 0.23 -13.48 7.31
CA ASN A 35 1.06 -14.47 6.61
C ASN A 35 1.01 -14.29 5.10
N ASP A 36 -0.18 -14.03 4.52
CA ASP A 36 -0.32 -13.75 3.10
C ASP A 36 0.57 -12.58 2.66
N VAL A 37 0.49 -11.46 3.38
CA VAL A 37 1.27 -10.26 3.08
C VAL A 37 2.78 -10.53 3.24
N CYS A 38 3.18 -11.17 4.34
CA CYS A 38 4.58 -11.50 4.60
C CYS A 38 5.17 -12.44 3.53
N GLU A 39 4.42 -13.45 3.09
CA GLU A 39 4.86 -14.38 2.04
C GLU A 39 4.99 -13.67 0.69
N VAL A 40 3.99 -12.87 0.30
CA VAL A 40 4.02 -12.13 -0.96
C VAL A 40 5.21 -11.17 -1.01
N LEU A 41 5.45 -10.42 0.07
CA LEU A 41 6.57 -9.48 0.14
C LEU A 41 7.93 -10.20 0.18
N THR A 42 8.03 -11.34 0.83
CA THR A 42 9.27 -12.13 0.87
C THR A 42 9.62 -12.71 -0.50
N GLN A 43 8.62 -13.07 -1.30
CA GLN A 43 8.81 -13.64 -2.64
C GLN A 43 8.93 -12.58 -3.74
N PHE A 44 8.50 -11.35 -3.48
CA PHE A 44 8.51 -10.28 -4.48
C PHE A 44 9.94 -9.90 -4.88
N ARG A 45 10.14 -9.68 -6.18
CA ARG A 45 11.36 -9.09 -6.77
C ARG A 45 10.96 -8.04 -7.80
N LEU A 46 11.73 -6.95 -7.80
CA LEU A 46 11.52 -5.84 -8.74
C LEU A 46 12.35 -6.08 -10.00
N LYS A 47 11.72 -6.46 -11.10
CA LYS A 47 12.40 -6.84 -12.34
C LYS A 47 12.70 -5.63 -13.21
N ARG A 48 13.90 -5.62 -13.81
CA ARG A 48 14.34 -4.60 -14.76
C ARG A 48 13.35 -4.44 -15.93
N SER A 49 12.92 -5.56 -16.50
CA SER A 49 11.98 -5.58 -17.62
C SER A 49 10.65 -4.87 -17.32
N TRP A 50 10.21 -4.84 -16.05
CA TRP A 50 8.99 -4.13 -15.64
C TRP A 50 9.15 -2.61 -15.63
N LEU A 51 10.37 -2.13 -15.39
CA LEU A 51 10.69 -0.71 -15.31
C LEU A 51 11.02 -0.10 -16.67
N ALA A 52 11.59 -0.91 -17.56
CA ALA A 52 12.01 -0.46 -18.88
C ALA A 52 10.82 -0.15 -19.82
N VAL A 53 9.66 -0.77 -19.59
CA VAL A 53 8.46 -0.58 -20.41
C VAL A 53 7.75 0.73 -20.05
N GLY A 54 7.27 1.43 -21.09
CA GLY A 54 6.48 2.67 -20.91
C GLY A 54 5.22 2.44 -20.10
N GLY A 55 4.84 3.45 -19.29
CA GLY A 55 3.62 3.43 -18.50
C GLY A 55 2.37 3.21 -19.35
N GLY A 56 1.42 2.50 -18.80
CA GLY A 56 0.12 2.20 -19.40
C GLY A 56 -0.95 2.22 -18.30
N ARG A 57 -1.86 1.27 -18.31
CA ARG A 57 -2.93 1.15 -17.31
C ARG A 57 -2.38 0.76 -15.94
N LYS A 58 -2.32 -0.54 -15.62
CA LYS A 58 -1.76 -1.06 -14.37
C LYS A 58 -0.28 -1.40 -14.56
N SER A 59 0.58 -1.01 -13.63
CA SER A 59 2.00 -1.32 -13.71
C SER A 59 2.24 -2.83 -13.48
N LYS A 60 3.34 -3.37 -14.06
CA LYS A 60 3.73 -4.77 -13.83
C LYS A 60 4.03 -5.06 -12.35
N VAL A 61 4.50 -4.07 -11.62
CA VAL A 61 4.71 -4.16 -10.16
C VAL A 61 3.38 -4.36 -9.45
N ALA A 62 2.39 -3.50 -9.73
CA ALA A 62 1.06 -3.62 -9.14
C ALA A 62 0.36 -4.92 -9.59
N GLU A 63 0.46 -5.31 -10.86
CA GLU A 63 -0.08 -6.60 -11.36
C GLU A 63 0.52 -7.81 -10.63
N SER A 64 1.83 -7.79 -10.35
CA SER A 64 2.53 -8.88 -9.68
C SER A 64 2.06 -9.03 -8.23
N LEU A 65 2.03 -7.94 -7.47
CA LEU A 65 1.62 -7.93 -6.07
C LEU A 65 0.14 -8.27 -5.92
N ASP A 66 -0.73 -7.58 -6.66
CA ASP A 66 -2.17 -7.82 -6.67
C ASP A 66 -2.51 -9.26 -7.09
N GLY A 67 -1.89 -9.77 -8.16
CA GLY A 67 -2.06 -11.15 -8.59
C GLY A 67 -1.60 -12.18 -7.56
N ALA A 68 -0.52 -11.89 -6.80
CA ALA A 68 -0.04 -12.77 -5.75
C ALA A 68 -0.99 -12.78 -4.53
N LEU A 69 -1.53 -11.63 -4.16
CA LEU A 69 -2.56 -11.49 -3.12
C LEU A 69 -3.89 -12.10 -3.58
N GLY A 70 -4.29 -11.87 -4.83
CA GLY A 70 -5.51 -12.43 -5.42
C GLY A 70 -5.57 -13.95 -5.34
N ARG A 71 -4.44 -14.64 -5.62
CA ARG A 71 -4.34 -16.11 -5.44
C ARG A 71 -4.53 -16.57 -3.99
N ARG A 72 -4.44 -15.67 -3.01
CA ARG A 72 -4.67 -15.91 -1.58
C ARG A 72 -6.05 -15.42 -1.10
N GLY A 73 -6.94 -15.07 -2.04
CA GLY A 73 -8.32 -14.67 -1.75
C GLY A 73 -8.50 -13.19 -1.43
N TRP A 74 -7.50 -12.34 -1.69
CA TRP A 74 -7.67 -10.89 -1.67
C TRP A 74 -8.37 -10.44 -2.96
N ALA A 75 -9.24 -9.44 -2.87
CA ALA A 75 -9.99 -8.94 -4.02
C ALA A 75 -10.13 -7.42 -3.99
N GLU A 76 -10.19 -6.80 -5.17
CA GLU A 76 -10.61 -5.41 -5.30
C GLU A 76 -12.02 -5.24 -4.71
N LYS A 77 -12.23 -4.23 -3.89
CA LYS A 77 -13.52 -4.01 -3.24
C LYS A 77 -13.91 -2.54 -3.14
N GLY A 78 -15.07 -2.22 -3.70
CA GLY A 78 -15.78 -0.96 -3.45
C GLY A 78 -16.76 -1.11 -2.30
N PHE A 79 -17.05 0.00 -1.63
CA PHE A 79 -18.03 0.07 -0.55
C PHE A 79 -19.04 1.18 -0.86
N ASP A 80 -20.30 0.85 -0.80
CA ASP A 80 -21.38 1.84 -0.88
C ASP A 80 -21.62 2.39 0.53
N THR A 81 -21.16 3.61 0.75
CA THR A 81 -21.34 4.31 2.04
C THR A 81 -22.30 5.45 1.91
N LYS A 82 -23.11 5.66 2.96
CA LYS A 82 -24.08 6.74 3.06
C LYS A 82 -23.96 7.42 4.41
N VAL A 83 -24.11 8.72 4.41
CA VAL A 83 -24.27 9.52 5.63
C VAL A 83 -25.74 9.87 5.75
N VAL A 84 -26.35 9.50 6.88
CA VAL A 84 -27.74 9.85 7.18
C VAL A 84 -27.74 10.93 8.24
N VAL A 85 -28.34 12.06 7.91
CA VAL A 85 -28.55 13.18 8.84
C VAL A 85 -30.07 13.43 8.92
N ASP A 86 -30.63 13.18 10.09
CA ASP A 86 -32.09 13.18 10.32
C ASP A 86 -32.80 12.21 9.35
N GLN A 87 -33.52 12.74 8.36
CA GLN A 87 -34.23 11.96 7.35
C GLN A 87 -33.57 12.02 5.97
N GLU A 88 -32.50 12.78 5.82
CA GLU A 88 -31.77 12.93 4.55
C GLU A 88 -30.61 11.91 4.47
N SER A 89 -30.52 11.25 3.33
CA SER A 89 -29.43 10.31 3.04
C SER A 89 -28.55 10.90 1.93
N LEU A 90 -27.27 11.07 2.22
CA LEU A 90 -26.25 11.56 1.30
C LEU A 90 -25.32 10.40 0.93
N ASP A 91 -25.17 10.15 -0.35
CA ASP A 91 -24.17 9.19 -0.82
C ASP A 91 -22.76 9.72 -0.50
N SER A 92 -21.95 8.90 0.14
CA SER A 92 -20.55 9.19 0.45
C SER A 92 -19.67 8.13 -0.26
N PRO A 93 -19.45 8.28 -1.58
CA PRO A 93 -18.76 7.26 -2.35
C PRO A 93 -17.34 7.09 -1.83
N THR A 94 -16.97 5.84 -1.57
CA THR A 94 -15.60 5.45 -1.27
C THR A 94 -14.85 5.14 -2.56
N HIS A 95 -13.53 5.25 -2.51
CA HIS A 95 -12.69 4.67 -3.54
C HIS A 95 -12.62 3.14 -3.37
N LYS A 96 -12.46 2.42 -4.47
CA LYS A 96 -12.21 0.97 -4.39
C LYS A 96 -10.84 0.71 -3.80
N VAL A 97 -10.79 -0.23 -2.87
CA VAL A 97 -9.54 -0.76 -2.31
C VAL A 97 -8.95 -1.77 -3.27
N ASP A 98 -7.67 -1.68 -3.60
CA ASP A 98 -6.99 -2.60 -4.53
C ASP A 98 -7.07 -4.05 -4.05
N CYS A 99 -6.78 -4.30 -2.78
CA CYS A 99 -6.79 -5.63 -2.17
C CYS A 99 -7.48 -5.58 -0.80
N PHE A 100 -8.61 -6.27 -0.68
CA PHE A 100 -9.35 -6.37 0.58
C PHE A 100 -9.56 -7.83 0.96
N LYS A 101 -9.30 -8.15 2.23
CA LYS A 101 -9.61 -9.46 2.82
C LYS A 101 -9.82 -9.30 4.32
N ASN A 102 -10.90 -9.89 4.85
CA ASN A 102 -11.18 -9.99 6.28
C ASN A 102 -10.89 -8.70 7.09
N ARG A 103 -11.42 -7.53 6.65
CA ARG A 103 -11.24 -6.22 7.29
C ARG A 103 -9.83 -5.62 7.18
N ILE A 104 -8.96 -6.20 6.39
CA ILE A 104 -7.67 -5.61 6.03
C ILE A 104 -7.79 -5.01 4.63
N ALA A 105 -7.45 -3.73 4.52
CA ALA A 105 -7.42 -2.98 3.28
C ALA A 105 -5.97 -2.72 2.88
N LEU A 106 -5.60 -3.01 1.62
CA LEU A 106 -4.25 -2.82 1.11
C LEU A 106 -4.30 -2.09 -0.23
N GLU A 107 -3.49 -1.04 -0.35
CA GLU A 107 -3.30 -0.25 -1.57
C GLU A 107 -1.87 -0.41 -2.10
N ILE A 108 -1.75 -0.51 -3.42
CA ILE A 108 -0.46 -0.64 -4.12
C ILE A 108 -0.21 0.62 -4.93
N GLU A 109 0.45 1.58 -4.30
CA GLU A 109 0.75 2.88 -4.88
C GLU A 109 2.11 2.89 -5.57
N TRP A 110 2.11 2.52 -6.86
CA TRP A 110 3.30 2.47 -7.69
C TRP A 110 3.21 3.45 -8.87
N ASN A 111 3.95 4.54 -8.79
CA ASN A 111 4.05 5.56 -9.85
C ASN A 111 2.71 6.24 -10.22
N ASN A 112 1.77 6.29 -9.32
CA ASN A 112 0.59 7.13 -9.41
C ASN A 112 0.96 8.59 -9.06
N LYS A 113 0.05 9.55 -9.23
CA LYS A 113 0.26 10.90 -8.74
C LYS A 113 0.13 10.94 -7.21
N ASP A 114 0.93 11.77 -6.53
CA ASP A 114 0.98 11.84 -5.08
C ASP A 114 -0.37 12.12 -4.36
N PRO A 115 -1.37 12.83 -4.95
CA PRO A 115 -2.69 12.96 -4.32
C PRO A 115 -3.45 11.64 -4.13
N PHE A 116 -3.03 10.55 -4.76
CA PHE A 116 -3.62 9.23 -4.53
C PHE A 116 -3.43 8.77 -3.07
N PHE A 117 -2.32 9.09 -2.45
CA PHE A 117 -2.13 8.85 -1.01
C PHE A 117 -3.19 9.54 -0.13
N ASP A 118 -3.59 10.76 -0.47
CA ASP A 118 -4.61 11.48 0.30
C ASP A 118 -5.97 10.78 0.17
N ARG A 119 -6.29 10.31 -1.03
CA ARG A 119 -7.48 9.53 -1.32
C ARG A 119 -7.52 8.24 -0.51
N ASP A 120 -6.44 7.47 -0.53
CA ASP A 120 -6.34 6.16 0.13
C ASP A 120 -6.36 6.29 1.65
N LEU A 121 -5.62 7.24 2.19
CA LEU A 121 -5.61 7.53 3.63
C LEU A 121 -6.99 8.01 4.13
N ASN A 122 -7.68 8.85 3.34
CA ASN A 122 -9.04 9.26 3.68
C ASN A 122 -10.03 8.08 3.61
N ASN A 123 -9.86 7.19 2.63
CA ASN A 123 -10.66 5.98 2.51
C ASN A 123 -10.45 5.04 3.70
N PHE A 124 -9.19 4.79 4.10
CA PHE A 124 -8.87 4.00 5.29
C PHE A 124 -9.46 4.61 6.56
N ARG A 125 -9.33 5.94 6.75
CA ARG A 125 -9.93 6.64 7.88
C ARG A 125 -11.44 6.43 7.93
N LEU A 126 -12.15 6.65 6.83
CA LEU A 126 -13.61 6.51 6.77
C LEU A 126 -14.04 5.07 7.04
N LEU A 127 -13.42 4.10 6.38
CA LEU A 127 -13.77 2.68 6.52
C LEU A 127 -13.42 2.14 7.92
N PHE A 128 -12.37 2.69 8.56
CA PHE A 128 -12.04 2.36 9.94
C PHE A 128 -13.08 2.92 10.92
N ASP A 129 -13.46 4.18 10.78
CA ASP A 129 -14.49 4.82 11.62
C ASP A 129 -15.84 4.08 11.50
N LEU A 130 -16.15 3.57 10.29
CA LEU A 130 -17.31 2.72 10.02
C LEU A 130 -17.13 1.26 10.45
N ARG A 131 -15.98 0.89 11.05
CA ARG A 131 -15.66 -0.47 11.50
C ARG A 131 -15.65 -1.53 10.38
N VAL A 132 -15.46 -1.12 9.15
CA VAL A 132 -15.32 -1.99 7.97
C VAL A 132 -13.88 -2.48 7.83
N VAL A 133 -12.91 -1.60 8.11
CA VAL A 133 -11.47 -1.87 8.09
C VAL A 133 -10.94 -1.86 9.51
N SER A 134 -9.99 -2.73 9.81
CA SER A 134 -9.25 -2.77 11.07
C SER A 134 -7.83 -2.27 10.92
N VAL A 135 -7.18 -2.54 9.77
CA VAL A 135 -5.81 -2.08 9.45
C VAL A 135 -5.75 -1.71 7.97
N GLY A 136 -5.11 -0.59 7.68
CA GLY A 136 -4.73 -0.19 6.33
C GLY A 136 -3.26 -0.54 6.05
N ILE A 137 -2.97 -1.04 4.86
CA ILE A 137 -1.61 -1.33 4.39
C ILE A 137 -1.36 -0.54 3.11
N ILE A 138 -0.20 0.12 3.00
CA ILE A 138 0.23 0.77 1.77
C ILE A 138 1.58 0.19 1.35
N ILE A 139 1.65 -0.33 0.12
CA ILE A 139 2.90 -0.72 -0.52
C ILE A 139 3.24 0.34 -1.56
N THR A 140 4.42 0.95 -1.43
CA THR A 140 4.92 1.96 -2.34
C THR A 140 6.41 1.75 -2.63
N ARG A 141 7.09 2.71 -3.22
CA ARG A 141 8.52 2.65 -3.50
C ARG A 141 9.33 3.56 -2.59
N CYS A 142 10.56 3.16 -2.28
CA CYS A 142 11.54 4.04 -1.64
C CYS A 142 12.11 5.04 -2.64
N ASP A 143 12.57 6.16 -2.13
CA ASP A 143 13.19 7.23 -2.93
C ASP A 143 14.50 6.79 -3.60
N GLU A 144 15.23 5.88 -2.98
CA GLU A 144 16.49 5.32 -3.51
C GLU A 144 16.35 4.58 -4.86
N LEU A 145 15.13 4.21 -5.25
CA LEU A 145 14.86 3.62 -6.57
C LEU A 145 15.01 4.63 -7.70
N GLN A 146 15.05 5.94 -7.40
CA GLN A 146 15.23 6.98 -8.41
C GLN A 146 16.52 6.78 -9.22
N ASP A 147 17.60 6.35 -8.59
CA ASP A 147 18.88 6.06 -9.26
C ASP A 147 18.68 5.01 -10.38
N ILE A 148 17.96 3.91 -10.09
CA ILE A 148 17.65 2.87 -11.07
C ILE A 148 16.80 3.44 -12.22
N PHE A 149 15.81 4.27 -11.90
CA PHE A 149 14.96 4.86 -12.93
C PHE A 149 15.75 5.82 -13.82
N ASP A 150 16.68 6.59 -13.27
CA ASP A 150 17.56 7.49 -14.02
C ASP A 150 18.51 6.69 -14.91
N ASP A 151 19.14 5.64 -14.41
CA ASP A 151 20.02 4.72 -15.16
C ASP A 151 19.28 4.04 -16.34
N LEU A 152 17.99 3.75 -16.16
CA LEU A 152 17.14 3.18 -17.20
C LEU A 152 16.57 4.24 -18.18
N GLY A 153 16.91 5.53 -18.02
CA GLY A 153 16.34 6.64 -18.80
C GLY A 153 14.85 6.87 -18.52
N ARG A 154 14.35 6.43 -17.36
CA ARG A 154 12.94 6.51 -16.97
C ARG A 154 12.68 7.51 -15.83
N GLY A 155 13.69 8.22 -15.34
CA GLY A 155 13.61 9.11 -14.18
C GLY A 155 12.47 10.13 -14.27
N LEU A 156 12.25 10.74 -15.44
CA LEU A 156 11.14 11.68 -15.64
C LEU A 156 9.75 11.03 -15.47
N SER A 157 9.60 9.75 -15.81
CA SER A 157 8.35 9.01 -15.65
C SER A 157 8.05 8.68 -14.19
N TYR A 158 9.08 8.62 -13.35
CA TYR A 158 9.02 8.35 -11.91
C TYR A 158 9.36 9.61 -11.09
N GLY A 159 9.07 10.78 -11.63
CA GLY A 159 9.46 12.07 -11.05
C GLY A 159 8.80 12.38 -9.70
N SER A 160 9.19 13.52 -9.14
CA SER A 160 8.84 13.97 -7.78
C SER A 160 7.35 14.19 -7.51
N SER A 161 6.50 14.21 -8.54
CA SER A 161 5.03 14.33 -8.40
C SER A 161 4.30 12.99 -8.32
N THR A 162 5.05 11.88 -8.26
CA THR A 162 4.48 10.54 -8.19
C THR A 162 4.58 9.95 -6.78
N THR A 163 3.87 8.85 -6.55
CA THR A 163 3.83 8.16 -5.25
C THR A 163 5.19 7.54 -4.90
N HIS A 164 5.75 7.92 -3.76
CA HIS A 164 6.95 7.36 -3.15
C HIS A 164 7.00 7.73 -1.66
N MET A 165 7.91 7.11 -0.91
CA MET A 165 7.91 7.14 0.56
C MET A 165 7.99 8.57 1.12
N SER A 166 8.87 9.44 0.61
CA SER A 166 9.00 10.81 1.13
C SER A 166 7.76 11.70 0.88
N LYS A 167 6.85 11.30 -0.04
CA LYS A 167 5.54 11.95 -0.21
C LYS A 167 4.49 11.42 0.77
N LEU A 168 4.58 10.15 1.13
CA LEU A 168 3.63 9.51 2.03
C LEU A 168 3.88 9.85 3.51
N LEU A 169 5.15 9.81 3.94
CA LEU A 169 5.50 9.97 5.35
C LEU A 169 4.97 11.27 6.00
N PRO A 170 5.10 12.46 5.38
CA PRO A 170 4.54 13.67 5.98
C PRO A 170 3.02 13.63 6.14
N LYS A 171 2.30 12.95 5.24
CA LYS A 171 0.84 12.82 5.30
C LYS A 171 0.41 11.95 6.48
N ILE A 172 1.04 10.79 6.67
CA ILE A 172 0.71 9.91 7.79
C ILE A 172 1.15 10.50 9.13
N GLN A 173 2.30 11.17 9.19
CA GLN A 173 2.76 11.89 10.37
C GLN A 173 1.86 13.08 10.72
N GLY A 174 1.31 13.75 9.70
CA GLY A 174 0.30 14.79 9.83
C GLY A 174 -1.09 14.29 10.21
N GLY A 175 -1.29 12.96 10.34
CA GLY A 175 -2.54 12.37 10.82
C GLY A 175 -3.60 12.10 9.75
N SER A 176 -3.26 12.13 8.45
CA SER A 176 -4.23 11.92 7.36
C SER A 176 -4.97 10.59 7.43
N GLY A 177 -4.35 9.54 8.00
CA GLY A 177 -4.98 8.23 8.24
C GLY A 177 -5.98 8.19 9.40
N GLY A 178 -6.17 9.31 10.13
CA GLY A 178 -7.10 9.39 11.26
C GLY A 178 -6.80 8.36 12.36
N GLY A 179 -7.83 7.63 12.80
CA GLY A 179 -7.74 6.56 13.81
C GLY A 179 -7.20 5.23 13.29
N CYS A 180 -7.15 5.02 11.96
CA CYS A 180 -6.78 3.73 11.37
C CYS A 180 -5.34 3.32 11.69
N PRO A 181 -5.09 2.10 12.20
CA PRO A 181 -3.75 1.52 12.25
C PRO A 181 -3.20 1.33 10.83
N LEU A 182 -1.95 1.74 10.61
CA LEU A 182 -1.34 1.70 9.29
C LEU A 182 0.00 0.96 9.30
N LEU A 183 0.19 0.08 8.32
CA LEU A 183 1.48 -0.51 7.97
C LEU A 183 1.88 -0.02 6.59
N VAL A 184 3.05 0.62 6.49
CA VAL A 184 3.57 1.17 5.25
C VAL A 184 4.88 0.49 4.88
N LEU A 185 4.99 0.05 3.63
CA LEU A 185 6.11 -0.73 3.12
C LEU A 185 6.63 -0.09 1.83
N GLY A 186 7.86 0.38 1.86
CA GLY A 186 8.56 0.92 0.70
C GLY A 186 9.50 -0.12 0.08
N ILE A 187 9.29 -0.43 -1.18
CA ILE A 187 10.16 -1.33 -1.96
C ILE A 187 11.54 -0.68 -2.09
N ARG A 188 12.59 -1.37 -1.59
CA ARG A 188 13.98 -0.91 -1.64
C ARG A 188 14.72 -1.36 -2.90
N LYS A 189 15.83 -0.70 -3.18
CA LYS A 189 16.76 -1.02 -4.27
C LYS A 189 17.29 -2.46 -4.19
N SER A 190 17.43 -3.00 -2.99
CA SER A 190 17.89 -4.37 -2.74
C SER A 190 16.96 -5.47 -3.28
N LEU A 191 15.73 -5.13 -3.68
CA LEU A 191 14.79 -6.05 -4.33
C LEU A 191 14.90 -6.05 -5.86
N PHE A 192 15.72 -5.16 -6.44
CA PHE A 192 15.89 -5.06 -7.88
C PHE A 192 16.72 -6.22 -8.42
N GLU A 193 16.24 -6.81 -9.53
CA GLU A 193 16.91 -7.89 -10.26
C GLU A 193 17.03 -7.56 -11.75
N GLU A 194 18.19 -7.82 -12.31
CA GLU A 194 18.41 -7.84 -13.78
C GLU A 194 17.80 -9.14 -14.33
N ASP A 195 16.86 -9.04 -15.30
CA ASP A 195 16.14 -10.16 -15.91
C ASP A 195 16.09 -10.08 -17.44
#